data_211ba8ca2a91a221c68edddf35fef62b
#
_entry.id   211ba8ca2a91a221c68edddf35fef62b
#
_cell.length_a   1.000
_cell.length_b   1.000
_cell.length_c   1.000
_cell.angle_alpha   90.00
_cell.angle_beta   90.00
_cell.angle_gamma   90.00
#
_symmetry.space_group_name_H-M   'P 1'
#
loop_
_entity.id
_entity.type
_entity.pdbx_description
1 polymer ?
#
loop_
_entity_poly.entity_id
_entity_poly.type
_entity_poly.pdbx_seq_one_letter_code
_entity_poly.pdbx_strand_id
1 'polypeptide(L)'
;MNNQLPLEIFYIYFSPYTAHVIELDGVVYPTVEHAYQCARYSDEKIRAEIRQATSPVKAWEISSKYKHLQISEFANWEHKIAVMKKLMTLKALQHEEVRKALLESGELEIVKKIVTYPPGDGQWDIGENGQGQNYLGKIWMEIRAELR
;
A
#
# COMPACT_ATOMS: atom_id res chain seq x y z
N MET A 1 -23.35 14.56 -14.16
CA MET A 1 -22.04 13.97 -14.42
C MET A 1 -20.98 14.74 -13.64
N ASN A 2 -20.17 14.04 -12.87
CA ASN A 2 -19.12 14.69 -12.09
C ASN A 2 -17.90 14.94 -12.99
N ASN A 3 -17.56 16.21 -13.21
CA ASN A 3 -16.42 16.60 -14.04
C ASN A 3 -15.11 16.75 -13.25
N GLN A 4 -15.12 16.32 -11.99
CA GLN A 4 -13.92 16.42 -11.16
C GLN A 4 -12.88 15.40 -11.59
N LEU A 5 -11.62 15.83 -11.61
CA LEU A 5 -10.49 14.90 -11.88
C LEU A 5 -10.34 13.92 -10.74
N PRO A 6 -9.90 12.68 -11.03
CA PRO A 6 -9.59 11.72 -9.99
C PRO A 6 -8.52 12.24 -9.03
N LEU A 7 -8.60 11.82 -7.77
CA LEU A 7 -7.55 12.08 -6.79
C LEU A 7 -6.41 11.08 -7.02
N GLU A 8 -5.25 11.59 -7.36
CA GLU A 8 -4.08 10.74 -7.55
C GLU A 8 -3.46 10.33 -6.22
N ILE A 9 -3.00 9.08 -6.16
CA ILE A 9 -2.26 8.61 -4.99
C ILE A 9 -0.83 9.13 -5.11
N PHE A 10 -0.56 10.21 -4.39
CA PHE A 10 0.76 10.82 -4.32
C PHE A 10 1.47 10.46 -3.02
N TYR A 11 2.66 10.97 -2.90
CA TYR A 11 3.60 10.69 -1.81
C TYR A 11 3.18 11.21 -0.45
N ILE A 12 2.16 12.08 -0.36
CA ILE A 12 1.87 12.78 0.90
C ILE A 12 1.13 11.90 1.91
N TYR A 13 0.04 11.24 1.49
CA TYR A 13 -0.80 10.48 2.43
C TYR A 13 -1.14 9.06 1.98
N PHE A 14 -1.38 8.85 0.70
CA PHE A 14 -2.05 7.62 0.22
C PHE A 14 -1.12 6.57 -0.38
N SER A 15 0.13 6.91 -0.64
CA SER A 15 1.10 5.91 -1.09
C SER A 15 1.54 5.03 0.08
N PRO A 16 1.69 3.71 -0.11
CA PRO A 16 2.31 2.85 0.91
C PRO A 16 3.73 3.28 1.27
N TYR A 17 4.34 4.12 0.44
CA TYR A 17 5.74 4.55 0.59
C TYR A 17 5.90 5.80 1.48
N THR A 18 4.80 6.42 1.93
CA THR A 18 4.91 7.62 2.76
C THR A 18 5.48 7.29 4.14
N ALA A 19 6.14 8.28 4.75
CA ALA A 19 6.80 8.14 6.05
C ALA A 19 5.78 8.18 7.20
N HIS A 20 4.79 7.30 7.15
CA HIS A 20 3.79 7.12 8.20
C HIS A 20 4.01 5.75 8.85
N VAL A 21 4.62 5.76 10.03
CA VAL A 21 4.86 4.51 10.76
C VAL A 21 3.54 3.85 11.11
N ILE A 22 3.52 2.53 11.10
CA ILE A 22 2.37 1.77 11.59
C ILE A 22 2.82 0.75 12.62
N GLU A 23 1.97 0.53 13.60
CA GLU A 23 2.16 -0.51 14.61
C GLU A 23 1.15 -1.63 14.36
N LEU A 24 1.66 -2.85 14.32
CA LEU A 24 0.84 -4.05 14.14
C LEU A 24 1.37 -5.14 15.07
N ASP A 25 0.52 -5.63 15.96
CA ASP A 25 0.86 -6.70 16.91
C ASP A 25 2.14 -6.39 17.71
N GLY A 26 2.29 -5.12 18.14
CA GLY A 26 3.43 -4.69 18.95
C GLY A 26 4.70 -4.40 18.15
N VAL A 27 4.66 -4.53 16.83
CA VAL A 27 5.83 -4.27 15.97
C VAL A 27 5.60 -2.98 15.20
N VAL A 28 6.60 -2.09 15.21
CA VAL A 28 6.56 -0.83 14.49
C VAL A 28 7.26 -0.98 13.13
N TYR A 29 6.57 -0.58 12.07
CA TYR A 29 7.11 -0.58 10.71
C TYR A 29 7.25 0.86 10.22
N PRO A 30 8.38 1.22 9.57
CA PRO A 30 8.58 2.59 9.10
C PRO A 30 7.53 3.08 8.09
N THR A 31 7.02 2.20 7.25
CA THR A 31 5.99 2.50 6.25
C THR A 31 5.08 1.29 6.06
N VAL A 32 3.94 1.51 5.42
CA VAL A 32 3.07 0.40 4.99
C VAL A 32 3.83 -0.58 4.09
N GLU A 33 4.69 -0.07 3.20
CA GLU A 33 5.46 -0.93 2.29
C GLU A 33 6.39 -1.87 3.06
N HIS A 34 7.06 -1.40 4.11
CA HIS A 34 7.87 -2.26 4.96
C HIS A 34 7.03 -3.41 5.54
N ALA A 35 5.87 -3.06 6.09
CA ALA A 35 4.98 -4.04 6.70
C ALA A 35 4.43 -5.03 5.66
N TYR A 36 4.06 -4.53 4.49
CA TYR A 36 3.53 -5.37 3.41
C TYR A 36 4.57 -6.37 2.92
N GLN A 37 5.81 -5.92 2.72
CA GLN A 37 6.88 -6.82 2.30
C GLN A 37 7.24 -7.83 3.39
N CYS A 38 7.23 -7.43 4.66
CA CYS A 38 7.42 -8.38 5.77
C CYS A 38 6.34 -9.45 5.80
N ALA A 39 5.10 -9.10 5.50
CA ALA A 39 3.98 -10.03 5.53
C ALA A 39 4.14 -11.20 4.54
N ARG A 40 5.02 -11.07 3.53
CA ARG A 40 5.28 -12.13 2.56
C ARG A 40 6.08 -13.30 3.13
N TYR A 41 6.72 -13.13 4.28
CA TYR A 41 7.70 -14.08 4.79
C TYR A 41 7.37 -14.55 6.20
N SER A 42 7.64 -15.83 6.46
CA SER A 42 7.58 -16.39 7.81
C SER A 42 8.95 -16.36 8.50
N ASP A 43 10.03 -16.29 7.73
CA ASP A 43 11.40 -16.27 8.27
C ASP A 43 11.70 -14.93 8.92
N GLU A 44 11.96 -14.94 10.24
CA GLU A 44 12.19 -13.72 11.01
C GLU A 44 13.47 -12.98 10.60
N LYS A 45 14.48 -13.67 10.10
CA LYS A 45 15.70 -13.00 9.62
C LYS A 45 15.41 -12.14 8.39
N ILE A 46 14.62 -12.68 7.47
CA ILE A 46 14.19 -11.94 6.28
C ILE A 46 13.30 -10.77 6.68
N ARG A 47 12.34 -11.00 7.57
CA ARG A 47 11.44 -9.95 8.07
C ARG A 47 12.23 -8.83 8.74
N ALA A 48 13.23 -9.16 9.57
CA ALA A 48 14.06 -8.16 10.24
C ALA A 48 14.85 -7.33 9.22
N GLU A 49 15.41 -7.96 8.20
CA GLU A 49 16.16 -7.27 7.15
C GLU A 49 15.27 -6.28 6.41
N ILE A 50 14.06 -6.70 6.05
CA ILE A 50 13.08 -5.82 5.38
C ILE A 50 12.67 -4.66 6.29
N ARG A 51 12.33 -4.95 7.55
CA ARG A 51 11.87 -3.95 8.51
C ARG A 51 12.94 -2.89 8.76
N GLN A 52 14.22 -3.26 8.74
CA GLN A 52 15.34 -2.37 8.95
C GLN A 52 15.83 -1.65 7.70
N ALA A 53 15.20 -1.89 6.56
CA ALA A 53 15.56 -1.22 5.32
C ALA A 53 15.44 0.30 5.47
N THR A 54 16.37 1.03 4.85
CA THR A 54 16.48 2.49 4.99
C THR A 54 15.40 3.26 4.24
N SER A 55 14.66 2.59 3.36
CA SER A 55 13.59 3.22 2.59
C SER A 55 12.57 2.16 2.16
N PRO A 56 11.34 2.57 1.79
CA PRO A 56 10.36 1.61 1.27
C PRO A 56 10.78 0.96 -0.04
N VAL A 57 11.51 1.69 -0.90
CA VAL A 57 12.07 1.09 -2.14
C VAL A 57 13.08 0.01 -1.78
N LYS A 58 13.93 0.26 -0.78
CA LYS A 58 14.92 -0.73 -0.33
C LYS A 58 14.22 -1.94 0.27
N ALA A 59 13.13 -1.75 1.00
CA ALA A 59 12.33 -2.86 1.53
C ALA A 59 11.81 -3.74 0.39
N TRP A 60 11.31 -3.12 -0.67
CA TRP A 60 10.85 -3.84 -1.86
C TRP A 60 12.00 -4.60 -2.54
N GLU A 61 13.16 -3.96 -2.69
CA GLU A 61 14.33 -4.60 -3.30
C GLU A 61 14.81 -5.82 -2.51
N ILE A 62 14.89 -5.69 -1.19
CA ILE A 62 15.28 -6.80 -0.31
C ILE A 62 14.28 -7.95 -0.44
N SER A 63 13.00 -7.64 -0.37
CA SER A 63 11.94 -8.64 -0.54
C SER A 63 12.06 -9.37 -1.87
N SER A 64 12.35 -8.64 -2.95
CA SER A 64 12.48 -9.23 -4.29
C SER A 64 13.58 -10.28 -4.36
N LYS A 65 14.65 -10.13 -3.61
CA LYS A 65 15.74 -11.12 -3.55
C LYS A 65 15.29 -12.46 -2.95
N TYR A 66 14.31 -12.42 -2.06
CA TYR A 66 13.83 -13.60 -1.33
C TYR A 66 12.48 -14.11 -1.86
N LYS A 67 12.05 -13.65 -3.02
CA LYS A 67 10.71 -13.95 -3.54
C LYS A 67 10.41 -15.45 -3.57
N HIS A 68 11.40 -16.29 -3.85
CA HIS A 68 11.25 -17.74 -3.89
C HIS A 68 10.94 -18.36 -2.52
N LEU A 69 11.10 -17.59 -1.43
CA LEU A 69 10.82 -18.03 -0.06
C LEU A 69 9.54 -17.43 0.50
N GLN A 70 8.79 -16.68 -0.30
CA GLN A 70 7.53 -16.09 0.18
C GLN A 70 6.51 -17.18 0.50
N ILE A 71 5.64 -16.90 1.47
CA ILE A 71 4.57 -17.83 1.82
C ILE A 71 3.60 -17.98 0.64
N SER A 72 3.02 -19.17 0.50
CA SER A 72 2.23 -19.52 -0.69
C SER A 72 0.99 -18.64 -0.89
N GLU A 73 0.43 -18.11 0.18
CA GLU A 73 -0.73 -17.21 0.13
C GLU A 73 -0.50 -15.97 -0.73
N PHE A 74 0.76 -15.50 -0.81
CA PHE A 74 1.09 -14.31 -1.61
C PHE A 74 1.15 -14.57 -3.12
N ALA A 75 0.89 -15.79 -3.57
CA ALA A 75 0.62 -16.04 -4.99
C ALA A 75 -0.82 -15.61 -5.37
N ASN A 76 -1.69 -15.41 -4.38
CA ASN A 76 -3.12 -15.13 -4.58
C ASN A 76 -3.37 -13.61 -4.42
N TRP A 77 -3.93 -12.98 -5.45
CA TRP A 77 -4.24 -11.55 -5.42
C TRP A 77 -5.27 -11.18 -4.36
N GLU A 78 -6.25 -12.04 -4.10
CA GLU A 78 -7.23 -11.80 -3.05
C GLU A 78 -6.54 -11.63 -1.69
N HIS A 79 -5.55 -12.47 -1.40
CA HIS A 79 -4.77 -12.37 -0.17
C HIS A 79 -3.93 -11.10 -0.14
N LYS A 80 -3.25 -10.76 -1.24
CA LYS A 80 -2.44 -9.54 -1.34
C LYS A 80 -3.27 -8.30 -1.06
N ILE A 81 -4.47 -8.23 -1.65
CA ILE A 81 -5.39 -7.11 -1.47
C ILE A 81 -5.84 -7.02 -0.02
N ALA A 82 -6.20 -8.15 0.59
CA ALA A 82 -6.64 -8.18 1.98
C ALA A 82 -5.56 -7.69 2.93
N VAL A 83 -4.31 -8.11 2.74
CA VAL A 83 -3.18 -7.66 3.55
C VAL A 83 -2.96 -6.15 3.38
N MET A 84 -2.92 -5.68 2.13
CA MET A 84 -2.73 -4.25 1.86
C MET A 84 -3.84 -3.42 2.48
N LYS A 85 -5.10 -3.84 2.35
CA LYS A 85 -6.23 -3.13 2.94
C LYS A 85 -6.12 -3.04 4.46
N LYS A 86 -5.71 -4.13 5.11
CA LYS A 86 -5.49 -4.13 6.56
C LYS A 86 -4.46 -3.08 6.95
N LEU A 87 -3.33 -3.04 6.25
CA LEU A 87 -2.23 -2.12 6.56
C LEU A 87 -2.60 -0.67 6.27
N MET A 88 -3.29 -0.40 5.17
CA MET A 88 -3.76 0.94 4.84
C MET A 88 -4.82 1.42 5.82
N THR A 89 -5.69 0.53 6.28
CA THR A 89 -6.67 0.85 7.32
C THR A 89 -5.96 1.27 8.60
N LEU A 90 -4.93 0.54 9.02
CA LEU A 90 -4.12 0.92 10.19
C LEU A 90 -3.49 2.29 10.00
N LYS A 91 -2.97 2.58 8.82
CA LYS A 91 -2.39 3.89 8.52
C LYS A 91 -3.42 5.00 8.73
N ALA A 92 -4.63 4.83 8.20
CA ALA A 92 -5.70 5.82 8.35
C ALA A 92 -6.14 5.96 9.82
N LEU A 93 -6.19 4.86 10.57
CA LEU A 93 -6.60 4.89 11.98
C LEU A 93 -5.52 5.46 12.89
N GLN A 94 -4.25 5.24 12.57
CA GLN A 94 -3.13 5.67 13.40
C GLN A 94 -2.62 7.07 13.06
N HIS A 95 -3.03 7.64 11.92
CA HIS A 95 -2.61 8.97 11.48
C HIS A 95 -3.82 9.81 11.13
N GLU A 96 -4.15 10.77 11.99
CA GLU A 96 -5.31 11.63 11.82
C GLU A 96 -5.28 12.40 10.50
N GLU A 97 -4.12 12.89 10.09
CA GLU A 97 -3.97 13.65 8.85
C GLU A 97 -4.30 12.81 7.61
N VAL A 98 -3.98 11.51 7.64
CA VAL A 98 -4.33 10.59 6.55
C VAL A 98 -5.84 10.37 6.51
N ARG A 99 -6.43 10.08 7.66
CA ARG A 99 -7.87 9.86 7.77
C ARG A 99 -8.65 11.10 7.34
N LYS A 100 -8.21 12.27 7.79
CA LYS A 100 -8.86 13.55 7.45
C LYS A 100 -8.80 13.80 5.95
N ALA A 101 -7.63 13.65 5.33
CA ALA A 101 -7.47 13.82 3.88
C ALA A 101 -8.36 12.85 3.10
N LEU A 102 -8.45 11.61 3.56
CA LEU A 102 -9.28 10.60 2.92
C LEU A 102 -10.77 10.97 2.97
N LEU A 103 -11.26 11.38 4.13
CA LEU A 103 -12.66 11.76 4.29
C LEU A 103 -12.99 13.05 3.54
N GLU A 104 -12.09 14.02 3.52
CA GLU A 104 -12.27 15.27 2.78
C GLU A 104 -12.27 15.05 1.27
N SER A 105 -11.72 13.94 0.77
CA SER A 105 -11.79 13.62 -0.66
C SER A 105 -13.21 13.34 -1.15
N GLY A 106 -14.17 13.14 -0.24
CA GLY A 106 -15.59 13.01 -0.56
C GLY A 106 -15.90 11.84 -1.46
N GLU A 107 -16.38 12.12 -2.67
CA GLU A 107 -16.75 11.11 -3.67
C GLU A 107 -15.74 11.00 -4.81
N LEU A 108 -14.61 11.69 -4.74
CA LEU A 108 -13.62 11.62 -5.81
C LEU A 108 -13.12 10.20 -6.02
N GLU A 109 -12.95 9.81 -7.26
CA GLU A 109 -12.26 8.57 -7.59
C GLU A 109 -10.80 8.68 -7.16
N ILE A 110 -10.27 7.64 -6.55
CA ILE A 110 -8.87 7.60 -6.13
C ILE A 110 -8.13 6.63 -7.05
N VAL A 111 -7.06 7.11 -7.69
CA VAL A 111 -6.31 6.33 -8.66
C VAL A 111 -4.82 6.33 -8.32
N LYS A 112 -4.17 5.20 -8.58
CA LYS A 112 -2.73 5.06 -8.50
C LYS A 112 -2.18 5.05 -9.92
N LYS A 113 -1.46 6.11 -10.30
CA LYS A 113 -0.74 6.14 -11.58
C LYS A 113 0.57 5.39 -11.47
N ILE A 114 1.07 4.88 -12.59
CA ILE A 114 2.34 4.18 -12.61
C ILE A 114 3.49 5.15 -12.35
N VAL A 115 4.56 4.60 -11.79
CA VAL A 115 5.83 5.30 -11.61
C VAL A 115 6.93 4.48 -12.29
N THR A 116 8.08 5.10 -12.52
CA THR A 116 9.18 4.42 -13.21
C THR A 116 9.83 3.33 -12.38
N TYR A 117 9.89 3.51 -11.06
CA TYR A 117 10.55 2.54 -10.18
C TYR A 117 10.02 2.62 -8.75
N PRO A 118 9.60 1.50 -8.13
CA PRO A 118 9.42 0.19 -8.78
C PRO A 118 8.41 0.28 -9.93
N PRO A 119 8.57 -0.53 -10.98
CA PRO A 119 7.69 -0.41 -12.16
C PRO A 119 6.26 -0.77 -11.82
N GLY A 120 5.31 -0.08 -12.45
CA GLY A 120 3.90 -0.41 -12.34
C GLY A 120 3.59 -1.75 -13.01
N ASP A 121 2.57 -2.42 -12.52
CA ASP A 121 2.17 -3.75 -13.01
C ASP A 121 0.74 -3.80 -13.56
N GLY A 122 0.02 -2.67 -13.54
CA GLY A 122 -1.37 -2.64 -13.96
C GLY A 122 -2.33 -3.32 -12.98
N GLN A 123 -1.85 -3.76 -11.83
CA GLN A 123 -2.66 -4.40 -10.78
C GLN A 123 -2.92 -3.41 -9.65
N TRP A 124 -1.88 -2.95 -8.95
CA TRP A 124 -2.01 -1.94 -7.93
C TRP A 124 -2.37 -0.58 -8.52
N ASP A 125 -1.98 -0.32 -9.75
CA ASP A 125 -2.13 0.94 -10.46
C ASP A 125 -3.04 0.82 -11.68
N ILE A 126 -3.26 1.94 -12.37
CA ILE A 126 -4.12 2.00 -13.56
C ILE A 126 -3.40 1.58 -14.84
N GLY A 127 -2.11 1.22 -14.78
CA GLY A 127 -1.34 0.82 -15.95
C GLY A 127 -1.02 1.98 -16.89
N GLU A 128 -0.20 1.70 -17.90
CA GLU A 128 0.23 2.71 -18.88
C GLU A 128 -0.94 3.31 -19.67
N ASN A 129 -1.94 2.48 -19.97
CA ASN A 129 -3.09 2.90 -20.78
C ASN A 129 -4.30 3.36 -19.94
N GLY A 130 -4.17 3.40 -18.61
CA GLY A 130 -5.26 3.78 -17.72
C GLY A 130 -6.30 2.69 -17.51
N GLN A 131 -6.07 1.46 -17.98
CA GLN A 131 -7.03 0.36 -17.91
C GLN A 131 -6.62 -0.73 -16.91
N GLY A 132 -5.63 -0.48 -16.06
CA GLY A 132 -5.23 -1.40 -15.00
C GLY A 132 -6.28 -1.52 -13.90
N GLN A 133 -6.07 -2.47 -12.99
CA GLN A 133 -7.03 -2.81 -11.94
C GLN A 133 -7.19 -1.73 -10.87
N ASN A 134 -6.17 -0.91 -10.65
CA ASN A 134 -6.20 0.14 -9.63
C ASN A 134 -6.59 -0.39 -8.24
N TYR A 135 -6.07 -1.54 -7.85
CA TYR A 135 -6.42 -2.13 -6.56
C TYR A 135 -6.16 -1.18 -5.40
N LEU A 136 -5.06 -0.41 -5.46
CA LEU A 136 -4.72 0.50 -4.37
C LEU A 136 -5.75 1.63 -4.22
N GLY A 137 -6.19 2.20 -5.34
CA GLY A 137 -7.26 3.21 -5.32
C GLY A 137 -8.58 2.64 -4.82
N LYS A 138 -8.93 1.43 -5.27
CA LYS A 138 -10.16 0.75 -4.82
C LYS A 138 -10.14 0.49 -3.32
N ILE A 139 -8.99 0.06 -2.78
CA ILE A 139 -8.81 -0.14 -1.35
C ILE A 139 -9.09 1.16 -0.58
N TRP A 140 -8.51 2.27 -1.01
CA TRP A 140 -8.75 3.56 -0.36
C TRP A 140 -10.22 3.98 -0.42
N MET A 141 -10.89 3.77 -1.56
CA MET A 141 -12.32 4.08 -1.67
C MET A 141 -13.18 3.22 -0.74
N GLU A 142 -12.82 1.95 -0.57
CA GLU A 142 -13.49 1.06 0.40
C GLU A 142 -13.27 1.52 1.84
N ILE A 143 -12.03 1.84 2.19
CA ILE A 143 -11.70 2.34 3.54
C ILE A 143 -12.48 3.62 3.81
N ARG A 144 -12.52 4.55 2.86
CA ARG A 144 -13.28 5.79 2.98
C ARG A 144 -14.75 5.52 3.28
N ALA A 145 -15.36 4.60 2.56
CA ALA A 145 -16.76 4.22 2.80
C ALA A 145 -16.96 3.62 4.20
N GLU A 146 -16.03 2.81 4.66
CA GLU A 146 -16.10 2.18 5.98
C GLU A 146 -15.88 3.15 7.14
N LEU A 147 -15.15 4.24 6.92
CA LEU A 147 -14.87 5.25 7.95
C LEU A 147 -15.92 6.36 8.06
N ARG A 148 -16.89 6.37 7.17
CA ARG A 148 -17.98 7.36 7.20
C ARG A 148 -19.03 7.05 8.25
#